data_54d6c45ea2c004cf61a3dbc93bec6d96
#
_entry.id   54d6c45ea2c004cf61a3dbc93bec6d96
#
_cell.length_a   1.000
_cell.length_b   1.000
_cell.length_c   1.000
_cell.angle_alpha   90.00
_cell.angle_beta   90.00
_cell.angle_gamma   90.00
#
_symmetry.space_group_name_H-M   'P 1'
#
loop_
_entity.id
_entity.type
_entity.pdbx_description
1 polymer ?
#
loop_
_entity_poly.entity_id
_entity_poly.type
_entity_poly.pdbx_seq_one_letter_code
_entity_poly.pdbx_strand_id
1 'polypeptide(L)'
;MHYQEKFKFCPACGSDRFVKNDFKSKHCEECGFTYFFNPAAAVVSIIVNEKGEMLVCRRACEPAKGTLDLIGGFADPNGETSEEAIAREIKEETGLDIGVEQLEYLFSQPNTYLFSGLTVNTLDAFFLVKVSSEAKITAHDDVAECWWMKPEDVRPEEFGLDSIRSGVIKWLSKTLNQN
;
A
#
# COMPACT_ATOMS: atom_id res chain seq x y z
N MET A 1 -8.99 17.79 -10.81
CA MET A 1 -7.86 18.29 -11.66
C MET A 1 -6.91 17.11 -11.80
N HIS A 2 -6.62 16.70 -13.03
CA HIS A 2 -5.73 15.56 -13.26
C HIS A 2 -4.33 15.90 -12.71
N TYR A 3 -3.68 14.97 -11.99
CA TYR A 3 -2.40 15.25 -11.31
C TYR A 3 -1.30 15.76 -12.26
N GLN A 4 -1.32 15.41 -13.55
CA GLN A 4 -0.42 15.95 -14.57
C GLN A 4 -0.46 17.48 -14.69
N GLU A 5 -1.58 18.11 -14.39
CA GLU A 5 -1.76 19.56 -14.53
C GLU A 5 -0.99 20.36 -13.47
N LYS A 6 -0.58 19.69 -12.37
CA LYS A 6 0.26 20.29 -11.34
C LYS A 6 1.74 20.38 -11.75
N PHE A 7 2.18 19.55 -12.68
CA PHE A 7 3.56 19.54 -13.20
C PHE A 7 3.69 20.54 -14.34
N LYS A 8 3.95 21.79 -14.00
CA LYS A 8 4.01 22.90 -14.98
C LYS A 8 5.35 23.02 -15.67
N PHE A 9 6.42 22.59 -15.01
CA PHE A 9 7.79 22.73 -15.49
C PHE A 9 8.43 21.37 -15.76
N CYS A 10 9.31 21.33 -16.78
CA CYS A 10 10.10 20.15 -17.10
C CYS A 10 11.07 19.82 -15.97
N PRO A 11 11.05 18.60 -15.40
CA PRO A 11 11.97 18.23 -14.31
C PRO A 11 13.42 18.08 -14.77
N ALA A 12 13.68 17.96 -16.08
CA ALA A 12 15.03 17.83 -16.63
C ALA A 12 15.71 19.18 -16.92
N CYS A 13 14.97 20.19 -17.42
CA CYS A 13 15.57 21.46 -17.83
C CYS A 13 14.88 22.72 -17.25
N GLY A 14 13.78 22.56 -16.49
CA GLY A 14 13.06 23.67 -15.89
C GLY A 14 12.15 24.46 -16.84
N SER A 15 12.08 24.10 -18.14
CA SER A 15 11.25 24.82 -19.11
C SER A 15 9.76 24.70 -18.77
N ASP A 16 9.00 25.77 -19.00
CA ASP A 16 7.54 25.82 -18.92
C ASP A 16 6.84 25.21 -20.15
N ARG A 17 7.62 24.89 -21.21
CA ARG A 17 7.14 24.18 -22.41
C ARG A 17 7.02 22.69 -22.18
N PHE A 18 6.53 22.28 -20.98
CA PHE A 18 6.27 20.90 -20.58
C PHE A 18 4.81 20.56 -20.81
N VAL A 19 4.48 20.14 -22.03
CA VAL A 19 3.13 19.98 -22.54
C VAL A 19 2.60 18.55 -22.33
N LYS A 20 1.26 18.42 -22.32
CA LYS A 20 0.61 17.10 -22.29
C LYS A 20 0.90 16.37 -23.60
N ASN A 21 1.45 15.17 -23.51
CA ASN A 21 1.66 14.27 -24.64
C ASN A 21 0.45 13.33 -24.81
N ASP A 22 0.09 12.63 -23.74
CA ASP A 22 -1.10 11.76 -23.68
C ASP A 22 -1.71 11.73 -22.25
N PHE A 23 -2.58 10.73 -21.98
CA PHE A 23 -3.23 10.61 -20.66
C PHE A 23 -2.27 10.25 -19.52
N LYS A 24 -1.08 9.71 -19.82
CA LYS A 24 -0.10 9.23 -18.84
C LYS A 24 1.27 9.87 -18.96
N SER A 25 1.47 10.82 -19.90
CA SER A 25 2.78 11.43 -20.11
C SER A 25 2.72 12.91 -20.48
N LYS A 26 3.81 13.61 -20.17
CA LYS A 26 4.12 14.96 -20.64
C LYS A 26 5.47 14.96 -21.34
N HIS A 27 5.59 15.81 -22.36
CA HIS A 27 6.78 15.99 -23.17
C HIS A 27 7.28 17.43 -23.07
N CYS A 28 8.60 17.59 -23.00
CA CYS A 28 9.22 18.91 -23.02
C CYS A 28 9.61 19.26 -24.47
N GLU A 29 9.01 20.32 -25.02
CA GLU A 29 9.32 20.80 -26.35
C GLU A 29 10.68 21.49 -26.44
N GLU A 30 11.30 21.81 -25.31
CA GLU A 30 12.62 22.46 -25.27
C GLU A 30 13.77 21.43 -25.30
N CYS A 31 13.75 20.43 -24.42
CA CYS A 31 14.84 19.46 -24.30
C CYS A 31 14.51 18.05 -24.78
N GLY A 32 13.27 17.79 -25.24
CA GLY A 32 12.84 16.48 -25.70
C GLY A 32 12.52 15.47 -24.61
N PHE A 33 12.68 15.82 -23.33
CA PHE A 33 12.41 14.90 -22.21
C PHE A 33 10.93 14.51 -22.14
N THR A 34 10.65 13.23 -21.98
CA THR A 34 9.28 12.73 -21.76
C THR A 34 9.19 12.09 -20.38
N TYR A 35 8.23 12.54 -19.57
CA TYR A 35 7.94 11.97 -18.26
C TYR A 35 6.64 11.17 -18.29
N PHE A 36 6.71 9.94 -17.79
CA PHE A 36 5.55 9.05 -17.66
C PHE A 36 5.08 9.02 -16.20
N PHE A 37 3.79 9.26 -16.01
CA PHE A 37 3.12 9.21 -14.70
C PHE A 37 2.61 7.79 -14.46
N ASN A 38 3.50 6.90 -14.07
CA ASN A 38 3.17 5.51 -13.75
C ASN A 38 2.56 5.42 -12.34
N PRO A 39 1.73 4.39 -12.05
CA PRO A 39 1.38 4.07 -10.68
C PRO A 39 2.63 3.78 -9.86
N ALA A 40 2.66 4.26 -8.62
CA ALA A 40 3.69 3.87 -7.68
C ALA A 40 3.43 2.42 -7.21
N ALA A 41 4.49 1.65 -7.01
CA ALA A 41 4.39 0.32 -6.42
C ALA A 41 4.15 0.47 -4.91
N ALA A 42 3.16 -0.26 -4.40
CA ALA A 42 2.88 -0.37 -2.97
C ALA A 42 2.59 -1.83 -2.61
N VAL A 43 2.80 -2.17 -1.35
CA VAL A 43 2.68 -3.53 -0.83
C VAL A 43 1.82 -3.53 0.43
N VAL A 44 1.04 -4.58 0.62
CA VAL A 44 0.13 -4.75 1.76
C VAL A 44 0.18 -6.20 2.22
N SER A 45 0.23 -6.44 3.53
CA SER A 45 0.17 -7.77 4.11
C SER A 45 -1.17 -8.06 4.76
N ILE A 46 -1.70 -9.26 4.51
CA ILE A 46 -2.73 -9.89 5.32
C ILE A 46 -2.02 -10.88 6.22
N ILE A 47 -1.82 -10.51 7.48
CA ILE A 47 -1.14 -11.33 8.48
C ILE A 47 -2.20 -12.12 9.24
N VAL A 48 -2.09 -13.45 9.27
CA VAL A 48 -3.02 -14.33 9.97
C VAL A 48 -2.29 -15.24 10.94
N ASN A 49 -2.96 -15.60 12.02
CA ASN A 49 -2.45 -16.57 12.98
C ASN A 49 -3.09 -17.96 12.80
N GLU A 50 -2.64 -18.95 13.58
CA GLU A 50 -3.14 -20.34 13.55
C GLU A 50 -4.59 -20.49 13.99
N LYS A 51 -5.17 -19.45 14.63
CA LYS A 51 -6.59 -19.41 15.01
C LYS A 51 -7.46 -18.83 13.89
N GLY A 52 -6.85 -18.41 12.76
CA GLY A 52 -7.53 -17.77 11.65
C GLY A 52 -7.86 -16.29 11.88
N GLU A 53 -7.34 -15.69 12.95
CA GLU A 53 -7.50 -14.26 13.21
C GLU A 53 -6.56 -13.45 12.33
N MET A 54 -7.02 -12.29 11.86
CA MET A 54 -6.25 -11.34 11.05
C MET A 54 -5.66 -10.25 11.93
N LEU A 55 -4.39 -9.91 11.73
CA LEU A 55 -3.80 -8.73 12.35
C LEU A 55 -4.36 -7.49 11.67
N VAL A 56 -4.94 -6.61 12.45
CA VAL A 56 -5.37 -5.28 12.02
C VAL A 56 -4.57 -4.23 12.77
N CYS A 57 -4.43 -3.07 12.17
CA CYS A 57 -3.77 -1.94 12.83
C CYS A 57 -4.62 -0.67 12.74
N ARG A 58 -4.25 0.33 13.53
CA ARG A 58 -4.81 1.67 13.46
C ARG A 58 -3.75 2.63 12.92
N ARG A 59 -4.12 3.41 11.93
CA ARG A 59 -3.24 4.40 11.31
C ARG A 59 -2.84 5.50 12.30
N ALA A 60 -1.54 5.78 12.40
CA ALA A 60 -1.00 6.90 13.18
C ALA A 60 -0.94 8.20 12.39
N CYS A 61 -0.93 8.14 11.05
CA CYS A 61 -0.69 9.27 10.15
C CYS A 61 -1.82 9.52 9.12
N GLU A 62 -1.81 10.69 8.50
CA GLU A 62 -2.68 11.01 7.37
C GLU A 62 -2.13 10.39 6.05
N PRO A 63 -2.98 10.07 5.08
CA PRO A 63 -4.44 10.21 5.10
C PRO A 63 -5.13 9.12 5.93
N ALA A 64 -6.37 9.39 6.32
CA ALA A 64 -7.24 8.47 7.07
C ALA A 64 -6.72 8.08 8.47
N LYS A 65 -6.00 8.98 9.14
CA LYS A 65 -5.54 8.80 10.52
C LYS A 65 -6.67 8.33 11.44
N GLY A 66 -6.38 7.32 12.28
CA GLY A 66 -7.30 6.75 13.26
C GLY A 66 -8.26 5.70 12.71
N THR A 67 -8.30 5.45 11.40
CA THR A 67 -9.05 4.33 10.81
C THR A 67 -8.27 3.02 10.89
N LEU A 68 -8.96 1.91 10.63
CA LEU A 68 -8.31 0.62 10.47
C LEU A 68 -7.46 0.59 9.20
N ASP A 69 -6.38 -0.18 9.28
CA ASP A 69 -5.47 -0.44 8.17
C ASP A 69 -4.85 -1.83 8.28
N LEU A 70 -4.06 -2.19 7.27
CA LEU A 70 -3.18 -3.34 7.23
C LEU A 70 -1.73 -2.86 7.16
N ILE A 71 -0.80 -3.72 7.54
CA ILE A 71 0.63 -3.45 7.47
C ILE A 71 1.09 -3.35 6.01
N GLY A 72 1.81 -2.28 5.66
CA GLY A 72 2.32 -2.08 4.31
C GLY A 72 2.67 -0.63 3.99
N GLY A 73 3.30 -0.43 2.83
CA GLY A 73 3.78 0.89 2.39
C GLY A 73 4.22 0.92 0.94
N PHE A 74 5.03 1.91 0.58
CA PHE A 74 5.61 2.01 -0.75
C PHE A 74 6.85 1.13 -0.89
N ALA A 75 7.01 0.53 -2.06
CA ALA A 75 8.27 -0.10 -2.41
C ALA A 75 9.35 0.97 -2.63
N ASP A 76 10.54 0.72 -2.12
CA ASP A 76 11.68 1.63 -2.24
C ASP A 76 12.24 1.66 -3.67
N PRO A 77 12.66 2.84 -4.17
CA PRO A 77 13.19 2.98 -5.53
C PRO A 77 14.57 2.34 -5.73
N ASN A 78 15.18 1.82 -4.67
CA ASN A 78 16.57 1.30 -4.70
C ASN A 78 16.69 -0.16 -5.15
N GLY A 79 15.64 -0.72 -5.78
CA GLY A 79 15.69 -2.02 -6.43
C GLY A 79 15.29 -3.19 -5.54
N GLU A 80 14.43 -2.98 -4.55
CA GLU A 80 13.79 -4.08 -3.81
C GLU A 80 12.65 -4.71 -4.62
N THR A 81 12.42 -6.00 -4.42
CA THR A 81 11.24 -6.70 -4.93
C THR A 81 10.00 -6.38 -4.07
N SER A 82 8.80 -6.69 -4.56
CA SER A 82 7.58 -6.51 -3.75
C SER A 82 7.58 -7.37 -2.48
N GLU A 83 8.21 -8.55 -2.54
CA GLU A 83 8.38 -9.44 -1.41
C GLU A 83 9.36 -8.87 -0.36
N GLU A 84 10.46 -8.30 -0.81
CA GLU A 84 11.41 -7.61 0.08
C GLU A 84 10.79 -6.36 0.69
N ALA A 85 10.04 -5.57 -0.10
CA ALA A 85 9.33 -4.41 0.38
C ALA A 85 8.35 -4.78 1.50
N ILE A 86 7.48 -5.77 1.31
CA ILE A 86 6.50 -6.13 2.34
C ILE A 86 7.16 -6.78 3.57
N ALA A 87 8.25 -7.52 3.42
CA ALA A 87 9.01 -8.06 4.55
C ALA A 87 9.64 -6.92 5.39
N ARG A 88 10.18 -5.90 4.73
CA ARG A 88 10.71 -4.68 5.38
C ARG A 88 9.61 -3.94 6.14
N GLU A 89 8.48 -3.64 5.49
CA GLU A 89 7.34 -2.93 6.11
C GLU A 89 6.80 -3.70 7.34
N ILE A 90 6.63 -5.02 7.24
CA ILE A 90 6.22 -5.85 8.37
C ILE A 90 7.21 -5.69 9.54
N LYS A 91 8.51 -5.70 9.25
CA LYS A 91 9.54 -5.55 10.29
C LYS A 91 9.55 -4.16 10.92
N GLU A 92 9.44 -3.12 10.11
CA GLU A 92 9.44 -1.72 10.55
C GLU A 92 8.22 -1.39 11.40
N GLU A 93 7.02 -1.83 10.98
CA GLU A 93 5.77 -1.48 11.63
C GLU A 93 5.37 -2.41 12.79
N THR A 94 5.85 -3.66 12.80
CA THR A 94 5.42 -4.67 13.80
C THR A 94 6.57 -5.28 14.61
N GLY A 95 7.81 -5.13 14.15
CA GLY A 95 8.98 -5.80 14.72
C GLY A 95 9.09 -7.28 14.35
N LEU A 96 8.18 -7.84 13.55
CA LEU A 96 8.25 -9.22 13.08
C LEU A 96 9.31 -9.37 11.99
N ASP A 97 10.14 -10.40 12.09
CA ASP A 97 11.15 -10.73 11.08
C ASP A 97 10.64 -11.87 10.20
N ILE A 98 10.17 -11.53 8.99
CA ILE A 98 9.55 -12.47 8.06
C ILE A 98 10.47 -12.66 6.86
N GLY A 99 10.79 -13.92 6.54
CA GLY A 99 11.49 -14.27 5.31
C GLY A 99 10.58 -14.18 4.09
N VAL A 100 11.14 -13.79 2.95
CA VAL A 100 10.37 -13.66 1.69
C VAL A 100 9.70 -14.97 1.25
N GLU A 101 10.26 -16.11 1.65
CA GLU A 101 9.72 -17.44 1.38
C GLU A 101 8.44 -17.77 2.18
N GLN A 102 8.12 -16.97 3.19
CA GLN A 102 6.89 -17.09 3.99
C GLN A 102 5.72 -16.29 3.42
N LEU A 103 5.98 -15.51 2.38
CA LEU A 103 5.01 -14.62 1.74
C LEU A 103 4.31 -15.34 0.58
N GLU A 104 3.00 -15.27 0.55
CA GLU A 104 2.17 -15.76 -0.56
C GLU A 104 1.50 -14.57 -1.24
N TYR A 105 1.83 -14.31 -2.53
CA TYR A 105 1.13 -13.30 -3.31
C TYR A 105 -0.33 -13.68 -3.53
N LEU A 106 -1.25 -12.77 -3.23
CA LEU A 106 -2.69 -13.01 -3.35
C LEU A 106 -3.31 -12.36 -4.60
N PHE A 107 -3.11 -11.08 -4.75
CA PHE A 107 -3.68 -10.24 -5.82
C PHE A 107 -3.11 -8.82 -5.74
N SER A 108 -3.44 -8.00 -6.73
CA SER A 108 -3.22 -6.56 -6.67
C SER A 108 -4.53 -5.77 -6.75
N GLN A 109 -4.51 -4.53 -6.23
CA GLN A 109 -5.59 -3.56 -6.30
C GLN A 109 -5.06 -2.19 -6.73
N PRO A 110 -5.72 -1.51 -7.68
CA PRO A 110 -5.42 -0.12 -7.96
C PRO A 110 -5.91 0.75 -6.80
N ASN A 111 -5.18 1.82 -6.52
CA ASN A 111 -5.55 2.78 -5.50
C ASN A 111 -5.29 4.20 -5.96
N THR A 112 -5.91 5.13 -5.28
CA THR A 112 -5.70 6.56 -5.43
C THR A 112 -5.38 7.14 -4.06
N TYR A 113 -4.13 7.51 -3.87
CA TYR A 113 -3.59 7.95 -2.60
C TYR A 113 -3.33 9.45 -2.62
N LEU A 114 -3.88 10.19 -1.64
CA LEU A 114 -3.61 11.62 -1.49
C LEU A 114 -2.32 11.81 -0.68
N PHE A 115 -1.25 12.20 -1.33
CA PHE A 115 0.04 12.46 -0.70
C PHE A 115 0.54 13.86 -1.02
N SER A 116 0.87 14.64 0.00
CA SER A 116 1.42 16.01 -0.14
C SER A 116 0.58 16.92 -1.06
N GLY A 117 -0.75 16.78 -1.03
CA GLY A 117 -1.67 17.55 -1.88
C GLY A 117 -1.70 17.10 -3.36
N LEU A 118 -1.05 16.00 -3.68
CA LEU A 118 -1.11 15.31 -4.97
C LEU A 118 -1.92 14.01 -4.86
N THR A 119 -2.73 13.76 -5.86
CA THR A 119 -3.36 12.45 -6.04
C THR A 119 -2.37 11.54 -6.75
N VAL A 120 -1.81 10.57 -6.04
CA VAL A 120 -0.89 9.57 -6.57
C VAL A 120 -1.68 8.29 -6.84
N ASN A 121 -1.55 7.73 -8.03
CA ASN A 121 -2.05 6.40 -8.32
C ASN A 121 -1.05 5.37 -7.83
N THR A 122 -1.52 4.33 -7.15
CA THR A 122 -0.70 3.19 -6.73
C THR A 122 -1.25 1.89 -7.29
N LEU A 123 -0.41 0.88 -7.32
CA LEU A 123 -0.80 -0.51 -7.56
C LEU A 123 -0.33 -1.31 -6.34
N ASP A 124 -1.27 -1.63 -5.48
CA ASP A 124 -1.02 -2.25 -4.20
C ASP A 124 -1.02 -3.79 -4.35
N ALA A 125 0.13 -4.42 -4.14
CA ALA A 125 0.29 -5.88 -4.17
C ALA A 125 0.01 -6.46 -2.77
N PHE A 126 -0.95 -7.39 -2.68
CA PHE A 126 -1.37 -8.01 -1.42
C PHE A 126 -0.68 -9.36 -1.23
N PHE A 127 -0.12 -9.56 -0.04
CA PHE A 127 0.55 -10.80 0.38
C PHE A 127 -0.10 -11.36 1.63
N LEU A 128 -0.20 -12.69 1.69
CA LEU A 128 -0.57 -13.43 2.89
C LEU A 128 0.70 -13.90 3.61
N VAL A 129 0.72 -13.72 4.93
CA VAL A 129 1.72 -14.31 5.80
C VAL A 129 1.08 -14.94 7.01
N LYS A 130 1.60 -16.10 7.44
CA LYS A 130 1.13 -16.82 8.62
C LYS A 130 2.16 -16.70 9.72
N VAL A 131 1.71 -16.25 10.89
CA VAL A 131 2.55 -16.13 12.09
C VAL A 131 1.86 -16.75 13.30
N SER A 132 2.60 -17.03 14.37
CA SER A 132 2.01 -17.49 15.63
C SER A 132 1.19 -16.42 16.31
N SER A 133 0.06 -16.76 16.92
CA SER A 133 -0.71 -15.85 17.78
C SER A 133 0.07 -15.37 19.02
N GLU A 134 1.16 -16.07 19.37
CA GLU A 134 2.07 -15.70 20.45
C GLU A 134 3.21 -14.78 19.97
N ALA A 135 3.28 -14.48 18.67
CA ALA A 135 4.29 -13.57 18.13
C ALA A 135 4.20 -12.21 18.81
N LYS A 136 5.35 -11.72 19.26
CA LYS A 136 5.42 -10.41 19.91
C LYS A 136 5.34 -9.32 18.86
N ILE A 137 4.20 -8.65 18.82
CA ILE A 137 3.94 -7.52 17.91
C ILE A 137 4.07 -6.23 18.70
N THR A 138 4.81 -5.28 18.14
CA THR A 138 4.97 -3.94 18.72
C THR A 138 4.71 -2.93 17.61
N ALA A 139 3.67 -2.11 17.79
CA ALA A 139 3.34 -1.08 16.81
C ALA A 139 4.43 0.00 16.77
N HIS A 140 4.90 0.32 15.56
CA HIS A 140 5.90 1.34 15.29
C HIS A 140 5.53 2.15 14.05
N ASP A 141 6.27 3.23 13.79
CA ASP A 141 6.19 4.08 12.61
C ASP A 141 4.77 4.61 12.33
N ASP A 142 4.19 4.26 11.20
CA ASP A 142 2.87 4.73 10.75
C ASP A 142 1.69 4.02 11.45
N VAL A 143 1.97 3.10 12.40
CA VAL A 143 1.01 2.29 13.13
C VAL A 143 0.91 2.72 14.59
N ALA A 144 -0.30 3.09 15.01
CA ALA A 144 -0.57 3.49 16.40
C ALA A 144 -0.75 2.28 17.34
N GLU A 145 -1.43 1.25 16.87
CA GLU A 145 -1.71 0.01 17.61
C GLU A 145 -2.02 -1.14 16.66
N CYS A 146 -1.76 -2.37 17.07
CA CYS A 146 -2.11 -3.60 16.36
C CYS A 146 -2.82 -4.58 17.28
N TRP A 147 -3.77 -5.35 16.75
CA TRP A 147 -4.43 -6.44 17.49
C TRP A 147 -4.97 -7.51 16.55
N TRP A 148 -5.20 -8.69 17.10
CA TRP A 148 -5.84 -9.79 16.38
C TRP A 148 -7.35 -9.60 16.33
N MET A 149 -7.96 -9.82 15.18
CA MET A 149 -9.39 -9.72 14.95
C MET A 149 -9.89 -10.94 14.19
N LYS A 150 -11.00 -11.51 14.65
CA LYS A 150 -11.63 -12.63 13.95
C LYS A 150 -12.25 -12.16 12.64
N PRO A 151 -12.20 -12.96 11.56
CA PRO A 151 -12.77 -12.56 10.26
C PRO A 151 -14.24 -12.11 10.32
N GLU A 152 -15.05 -12.73 11.18
CA GLU A 152 -16.46 -12.37 11.38
C GLU A 152 -16.68 -11.01 12.05
N ASP A 153 -15.69 -10.52 12.77
CA ASP A 153 -15.73 -9.21 13.47
C ASP A 153 -15.16 -8.07 12.61
N VAL A 154 -14.44 -8.41 11.54
CA VAL A 154 -13.85 -7.40 10.65
C VAL A 154 -14.96 -6.64 9.91
N ARG A 155 -14.92 -5.32 9.99
CA ARG A 155 -15.84 -4.42 9.30
C ARG A 155 -15.09 -3.64 8.23
N PRO A 156 -15.20 -4.02 6.94
CA PRO A 156 -14.44 -3.37 5.87
C PRO A 156 -14.64 -1.85 5.78
N GLU A 157 -15.80 -1.35 6.17
CA GLU A 157 -16.12 0.07 6.19
C GLU A 157 -15.28 0.90 7.18
N GLU A 158 -14.64 0.25 8.16
CA GLU A 158 -13.76 0.91 9.13
C GLU A 158 -12.34 1.16 8.56
N PHE A 159 -11.99 0.52 7.43
CA PHE A 159 -10.72 0.75 6.75
C PHE A 159 -10.78 2.02 5.91
N GLY A 160 -9.87 2.95 6.20
CA GLY A 160 -9.91 4.30 5.63
C GLY A 160 -9.42 4.40 4.18
N LEU A 161 -8.59 3.46 3.71
CA LEU A 161 -8.03 3.45 2.36
C LEU A 161 -8.84 2.51 1.46
N ASP A 162 -9.20 2.97 0.26
CA ASP A 162 -10.10 2.24 -0.65
C ASP A 162 -9.53 0.91 -1.14
N SER A 163 -8.24 0.84 -1.43
CA SER A 163 -7.58 -0.41 -1.84
C SER A 163 -7.56 -1.43 -0.70
N ILE A 164 -7.26 -0.98 0.52
CA ILE A 164 -7.24 -1.83 1.72
C ILE A 164 -8.64 -2.38 1.98
N ARG A 165 -9.65 -1.51 1.99
CA ARG A 165 -11.06 -1.93 2.12
C ARG A 165 -11.45 -2.98 1.09
N SER A 166 -11.12 -2.73 -0.19
CA SER A 166 -11.41 -3.65 -1.29
C SER A 166 -10.65 -4.97 -1.16
N GLY A 167 -9.39 -4.91 -0.74
CA GLY A 167 -8.55 -6.08 -0.48
C GLY A 167 -9.08 -6.94 0.66
N VAL A 168 -9.48 -6.32 1.78
CA VAL A 168 -10.11 -6.98 2.93
C VAL A 168 -11.41 -7.68 2.51
N ILE A 169 -12.30 -7.01 1.78
CA ILE A 169 -13.53 -7.63 1.26
C ILE A 169 -13.20 -8.86 0.42
N LYS A 170 -12.24 -8.74 -0.49
CA LYS A 170 -11.85 -9.83 -1.39
C LYS A 170 -11.26 -11.02 -0.63
N TRP A 171 -10.48 -10.78 0.40
CA TRP A 171 -9.91 -11.83 1.24
C TRP A 171 -10.98 -12.50 2.10
N LEU A 172 -11.83 -11.73 2.81
CA LEU A 172 -12.92 -12.25 3.62
C LEU A 172 -13.89 -13.12 2.81
N SER A 173 -14.22 -12.70 1.58
CA SER A 173 -15.12 -13.47 0.71
C SER A 173 -14.56 -14.85 0.34
N LYS A 174 -13.23 -14.99 0.25
CA LYS A 174 -12.59 -16.29 0.01
C LYS A 174 -12.53 -17.14 1.29
N THR A 175 -12.20 -16.51 2.42
CA THR A 175 -12.00 -17.21 3.70
C THR A 175 -13.31 -17.69 4.30
N LEU A 176 -14.38 -16.88 4.30
CA LEU A 176 -15.68 -17.23 4.86
C LEU A 176 -16.49 -18.22 4.00
N ASN A 177 -16.18 -18.32 2.69
CA ASN A 177 -16.85 -19.30 1.80
C ASN A 177 -16.14 -20.66 1.77
N GLN A 178 -15.01 -20.84 2.45
CA GLN A 178 -14.28 -22.13 2.54
C GLN A 178 -14.59 -22.91 3.83
N ASN A 179 -15.38 -22.34 4.73
CA ASN A 179 -15.91 -22.96 5.93
C ASN A 179 -17.41 -23.28 5.77
#